data_e5c51d49c0ee8cb2988cdf51b6871637
#
_entry.id   e5c51d49c0ee8cb2988cdf51b6871637
#
_cell.length_a   1.000
_cell.length_b   1.000
_cell.length_c   1.000
_cell.angle_alpha   90.00
_cell.angle_beta   90.00
_cell.angle_gamma   90.00
#
_symmetry.space_group_name_H-M   'P 1'
#
loop_
_entity.id
_entity.type
_entity.pdbx_description
1 polymer ?
#
loop_
_entity_poly.entity_id
_entity_poly.type
_entity_poly.pdbx_seq_one_letter_code
_entity_poly.pdbx_strand_id
1 'polypeptide(L)'
;RRSCGGTMTKADLVEQVTDAIGPGITKKDSAMVVDGFLNAVKLALSKGDNIEIRGFGTFKVRKRKTRMARNPRTGDPVEVPSRSVPVFKPSSHLRARVAQLDELAD
;
A
#
# COMPACT_ATOMS: atom_id res chain seq x y z
N ARG A 1 4.98 6.97 -20.92
CA ARG A 1 4.32 5.86 -20.51
C ARG A 1 2.98 6.11 -19.84
N ARG A 2 2.92 6.13 -18.58
CA ARG A 2 1.67 6.20 -17.87
C ARG A 2 1.41 7.61 -17.38
N SER A 3 0.22 8.13 -17.62
CA SER A 3 -0.10 9.48 -17.20
C SER A 3 -0.40 9.55 -15.70
N CYS A 4 -0.46 10.78 -15.18
CA CYS A 4 -0.83 10.99 -13.79
C CYS A 4 -2.21 10.42 -13.50
N GLY A 5 -2.37 9.84 -12.32
CA GLY A 5 -3.64 9.28 -11.91
C GLY A 5 -3.92 7.90 -12.42
N GLY A 6 -3.00 7.32 -13.19
CA GLY A 6 -3.15 5.95 -13.64
C GLY A 6 -2.87 4.96 -12.52
N THR A 7 -3.30 3.74 -12.72
CA THR A 7 -3.04 2.67 -11.77
C THR A 7 -1.86 1.84 -12.23
N MET A 8 -0.89 1.67 -11.35
CA MET A 8 0.25 0.79 -11.61
C MET A 8 0.00 -0.54 -10.95
N THR A 9 0.35 -1.60 -11.65
CA THR A 9 0.23 -2.95 -11.11
C THR A 9 1.57 -3.38 -10.53
N LYS A 10 1.56 -4.54 -9.87
CA LYS A 10 2.79 -5.11 -9.36
C LYS A 10 3.78 -5.35 -10.51
N ALA A 11 3.29 -5.77 -11.66
CA ALA A 11 4.16 -6.01 -12.82
C ALA A 11 4.86 -4.74 -13.26
N ASP A 12 4.15 -3.61 -13.23
CA ASP A 12 4.74 -2.31 -13.57
C ASP A 12 5.85 -1.95 -12.61
N LEU A 13 5.63 -2.21 -11.31
CA LEU A 13 6.62 -1.92 -10.29
C LEU A 13 7.85 -2.81 -10.44
N VAL A 14 7.63 -4.09 -10.77
CA VAL A 14 8.73 -5.02 -11.02
C VAL A 14 9.60 -4.52 -12.17
N GLU A 15 8.97 -4.02 -13.21
CA GLU A 15 9.70 -3.48 -14.36
C GLU A 15 10.55 -2.29 -13.95
N GLN A 16 9.99 -1.40 -13.15
CA GLN A 16 10.74 -0.24 -12.67
C GLN A 16 11.90 -0.65 -11.78
N VAL A 17 11.70 -1.65 -10.95
CA VAL A 17 12.77 -2.14 -10.08
C VAL A 17 13.90 -2.71 -10.93
N THR A 18 13.56 -3.49 -11.95
CA THR A 18 14.56 -4.07 -12.84
C THR A 18 15.37 -2.97 -13.51
N ASP A 19 14.69 -1.95 -14.01
CA ASP A 19 15.36 -0.84 -14.68
C ASP A 19 16.26 -0.05 -13.72
N ALA A 20 15.78 0.13 -12.48
CA ALA A 20 16.53 0.92 -11.49
C ALA A 20 17.80 0.22 -11.05
N ILE A 21 17.77 -1.10 -10.94
CA ILE A 21 18.97 -1.85 -10.54
C ILE A 21 19.95 -1.97 -11.70
N GLY A 22 19.41 -2.09 -12.91
CA GLY A 22 20.24 -2.10 -14.11
C GLY A 22 20.72 -3.49 -14.48
N PRO A 23 21.79 -3.57 -15.26
CA PRO A 23 22.28 -4.86 -15.71
C PRO A 23 22.75 -5.70 -14.52
N GLY A 24 22.60 -6.99 -14.64
CA GLY A 24 22.99 -7.89 -13.56
C GLY A 24 21.81 -8.47 -12.82
N ILE A 25 20.61 -7.97 -13.09
CA ILE A 25 19.42 -8.55 -12.49
C ILE A 25 18.39 -8.78 -13.59
N THR A 26 17.73 -9.94 -13.53
CA THR A 26 16.68 -10.23 -14.50
C THR A 26 15.35 -9.79 -13.96
N LYS A 27 14.39 -9.67 -14.87
CA LYS A 27 13.02 -9.34 -14.47
C LYS A 27 12.47 -10.40 -13.54
N LYS A 28 12.83 -11.64 -13.77
CA LYS A 28 12.41 -12.74 -12.91
C LYS A 28 12.95 -12.57 -11.49
N ASP A 29 14.22 -12.19 -11.37
CA ASP A 29 14.83 -11.96 -10.06
C ASP A 29 14.15 -10.81 -9.34
N SER A 30 13.87 -9.73 -10.07
CA SER A 30 13.18 -8.58 -9.50
C SER A 30 11.79 -8.97 -9.00
N ALA A 31 11.08 -9.78 -9.77
CA ALA A 31 9.75 -10.24 -9.37
C ALA A 31 9.83 -11.04 -8.08
N MET A 32 10.84 -11.89 -7.94
CA MET A 32 11.02 -12.68 -6.74
C MET A 32 11.28 -11.80 -5.51
N VAL A 33 12.10 -10.77 -5.68
CA VAL A 33 12.41 -9.84 -4.59
C VAL A 33 11.15 -9.07 -4.19
N VAL A 34 10.41 -8.57 -5.16
CA VAL A 34 9.19 -7.81 -4.87
C VAL A 34 8.16 -8.70 -4.19
N ASP A 35 7.97 -9.92 -4.69
CA ASP A 35 7.03 -10.85 -4.07
C ASP A 35 7.46 -11.19 -2.65
N GLY A 36 8.74 -11.43 -2.45
CA GLY A 36 9.27 -11.73 -1.11
C GLY A 36 9.02 -10.58 -0.13
N PHE A 37 9.26 -9.36 -0.60
CA PHE A 37 9.02 -8.18 0.22
C PHE A 37 7.54 -8.05 0.60
N LEU A 38 6.66 -8.18 -0.39
CA LEU A 38 5.23 -8.04 -0.13
C LEU A 38 4.71 -9.14 0.79
N ASN A 39 5.22 -10.37 0.62
CA ASN A 39 4.82 -11.46 1.48
C ASN A 39 5.31 -11.25 2.91
N ALA A 40 6.50 -10.68 3.07
CA ALA A 40 7.02 -10.37 4.40
C ALA A 40 6.14 -9.31 5.08
N VAL A 41 5.69 -8.32 4.33
CA VAL A 41 4.78 -7.29 4.85
C VAL A 41 3.46 -7.92 5.28
N LYS A 42 2.90 -8.77 4.42
CA LYS A 42 1.64 -9.45 4.75
C LYS A 42 1.77 -10.29 6.02
N LEU A 43 2.86 -11.02 6.13
CA LEU A 43 3.06 -11.89 7.29
C LEU A 43 3.17 -11.08 8.57
N ALA A 44 3.95 -10.01 8.55
CA ALA A 44 4.12 -9.18 9.73
C ALA A 44 2.79 -8.56 10.17
N LEU A 45 2.03 -8.05 9.21
CA LEU A 45 0.74 -7.44 9.54
C LEU A 45 -0.26 -8.47 10.05
N SER A 46 -0.20 -9.69 9.53
CA SER A 46 -1.10 -10.74 10.00
C SER A 46 -0.81 -11.16 11.43
N LYS A 47 0.40 -10.89 11.93
CA LYS A 47 0.75 -11.13 13.31
C LYS A 47 0.45 -9.92 14.21
N GLY A 48 0.01 -8.84 13.63
CA GLY A 48 -0.26 -7.62 14.38
C GLY A 48 0.93 -6.72 14.55
N ASP A 49 2.03 -7.00 13.88
CA ASP A 49 3.23 -6.18 13.97
C ASP A 49 3.10 -4.91 13.13
N ASN A 50 3.71 -3.83 13.61
CA ASN A 50 3.83 -2.61 12.82
C ASN A 50 5.13 -2.68 12.03
N ILE A 51 5.10 -2.10 10.83
CA ILE A 51 6.30 -2.05 9.98
C ILE A 51 6.60 -0.60 9.69
N GLU A 52 7.77 -0.15 10.12
CA GLU A 52 8.20 1.22 9.84
C GLU A 52 9.28 1.18 8.78
N ILE A 53 8.99 1.84 7.65
CA ILE A 53 9.95 1.96 6.55
C ILE A 53 10.37 3.42 6.47
N ARG A 54 11.61 3.66 6.85
CA ARG A 54 12.15 5.00 6.93
C ARG A 54 12.09 5.70 5.59
N GLY A 55 11.57 6.92 5.57
CA GLY A 55 11.46 7.69 4.35
C GLY A 55 10.28 7.33 3.47
N PHE A 56 9.53 6.30 3.85
CA PHE A 56 8.38 5.86 3.07
C PHE A 56 7.09 5.96 3.87
N GLY A 57 7.03 5.26 4.98
CA GLY A 57 5.83 5.29 5.82
C GLY A 57 5.80 4.13 6.78
N THR A 58 4.69 4.00 7.45
CA THR A 58 4.49 2.96 8.45
C THR A 58 3.22 2.19 8.14
N PHE A 59 3.31 0.87 8.13
CA PHE A 59 2.15 0.00 8.04
C PHE A 59 1.77 -0.42 9.45
N LYS A 60 0.51 -0.24 9.79
CA LYS A 60 0.01 -0.56 11.13
C LYS A 60 -1.21 -1.43 11.03
N VAL A 61 -1.46 -2.15 12.12
CA VAL A 61 -2.72 -2.87 12.26
C VAL A 61 -3.57 -2.08 13.23
N ARG A 62 -4.77 -1.78 12.82
CA ARG A 62 -5.67 -0.98 13.62
C ARG A 62 -6.94 -1.77 13.87
N LYS A 63 -7.39 -1.74 15.12
CA LYS A 63 -8.63 -2.42 15.46
C LYS A 63 -9.79 -1.45 15.36
N ARG A 64 -10.74 -1.79 14.51
CA ARG A 64 -11.93 -0.96 14.37
C ARG A 64 -13.02 -1.50 15.29
N LYS A 65 -13.69 -0.57 15.95
CA LYS A 65 -14.75 -0.92 16.88
C LYS A 65 -15.99 -1.37 16.13
N THR A 66 -16.82 -2.14 16.83
CA THR A 66 -18.15 -2.48 16.33
C THR A 66 -18.92 -1.20 16.04
N ARG A 67 -19.62 -1.18 14.94
CA ARG A 67 -20.41 -0.01 14.56
C ARG A 67 -21.64 -0.46 13.81
N MET A 68 -22.61 0.43 13.75
CA MET A 68 -23.82 0.20 12.98
C MET A 68 -23.64 0.80 11.60
N ALA A 69 -23.98 0.04 10.60
CA ALA A 69 -23.98 0.50 9.23
C ALA A 69 -25.36 0.24 8.66
N ARG A 70 -25.63 0.82 7.50
CA ARG A 70 -26.92 0.65 6.85
C ARG A 70 -26.75 -0.22 5.61
N ASN A 71 -27.62 -1.21 5.51
CA ASN A 71 -27.62 -2.09 4.35
C ASN A 71 -28.08 -1.29 3.13
N PRO A 72 -27.25 -1.14 2.10
CA PRO A 72 -27.63 -0.31 0.95
C PRO A 72 -28.80 -0.87 0.15
N ARG A 73 -29.11 -2.16 0.32
CA ARG A 73 -30.22 -2.78 -0.40
C ARG A 73 -31.55 -2.54 0.27
N THR A 74 -31.59 -2.72 1.57
CA THR A 74 -32.85 -2.65 2.31
C THR A 74 -32.97 -1.42 3.18
N GLY A 75 -31.86 -0.76 3.47
CA GLY A 75 -31.85 0.39 4.37
C GLY A 75 -31.87 0.02 5.83
N ASP A 76 -31.88 -1.28 6.15
CA ASP A 76 -31.93 -1.72 7.52
C ASP A 76 -30.56 -1.54 8.20
N PRO A 77 -30.56 -1.26 9.51
CA PRO A 77 -29.29 -1.18 10.23
C PRO A 77 -28.66 -2.56 10.36
N VAL A 78 -27.33 -2.61 10.15
CA VAL A 78 -26.58 -3.84 10.23
C VAL A 78 -25.38 -3.59 11.15
N GLU A 79 -25.15 -4.50 12.08
CA GLU A 79 -24.02 -4.40 12.98
C GLU A 79 -22.76 -4.91 12.28
N VAL A 80 -21.73 -4.04 12.22
CA VAL A 80 -20.44 -4.42 11.68
C VAL A 80 -19.53 -4.75 12.86
N PRO A 81 -19.12 -6.01 13.01
CA PRO A 81 -18.31 -6.40 14.18
C PRO A 81 -16.94 -5.76 14.14
N SER A 82 -16.29 -5.69 15.30
CA SER A 82 -14.94 -5.17 15.39
C SER A 82 -14.00 -6.11 14.64
N ARG A 83 -12.96 -5.54 14.04
CA ARG A 83 -11.98 -6.32 13.32
C ARG A 83 -10.69 -5.54 13.18
N SER A 84 -9.61 -6.27 12.93
CA SER A 84 -8.32 -5.64 12.67
C SER A 84 -8.17 -5.36 11.19
N VAL A 85 -7.70 -4.17 10.86
CA VAL A 85 -7.49 -3.77 9.47
C VAL A 85 -6.10 -3.19 9.30
N PRO A 86 -5.47 -3.39 8.15
CA PRO A 86 -4.19 -2.78 7.87
C PRO A 86 -4.39 -1.31 7.50
N VAL A 87 -3.48 -0.46 7.97
CA VAL A 87 -3.51 0.96 7.68
C VAL A 87 -2.11 1.40 7.30
N PHE A 88 -2.00 2.24 6.29
CA PHE A 88 -0.73 2.81 5.88
C PHE A 88 -0.69 4.28 6.23
N LYS A 89 0.35 4.69 6.96
CA LYS A 89 0.57 6.09 7.29
C LYS A 89 1.84 6.56 6.59
N PRO A 90 1.71 7.45 5.61
CA PRO A 90 2.90 7.89 4.86
C PRO A 90 3.83 8.73 5.72
N SER A 91 5.12 8.68 5.39
CA SER A 91 6.10 9.54 6.04
C SER A 91 5.92 10.98 5.56
N SER A 92 6.50 11.92 6.31
CA SER A 92 6.44 13.31 5.90
C SER A 92 7.16 13.53 4.56
N HIS A 93 8.22 12.77 4.33
CA HIS A 93 8.96 12.84 3.05
C HIS A 93 8.07 12.41 1.89
N LEU A 94 7.35 11.30 2.06
CA LEU A 94 6.46 10.80 1.02
C LEU A 94 5.29 11.76 0.80
N ARG A 95 4.74 12.29 1.88
CA ARG A 95 3.64 13.24 1.80
C ARG A 95 4.04 14.49 1.02
N ALA A 96 5.27 14.96 1.27
CA ALA A 96 5.76 16.14 0.55
C ALA A 96 5.90 15.86 -0.95
N ARG A 97 6.39 14.68 -1.29
CA ARG A 97 6.54 14.34 -2.70
C ARG A 97 5.20 14.22 -3.42
N VAL A 98 4.22 13.67 -2.75
CA VAL A 98 2.88 13.55 -3.35
C VAL A 98 2.23 14.92 -3.48
N ALA A 99 2.48 15.80 -2.51
CA ALA A 99 1.91 17.14 -2.54
C ALA A 99 2.38 17.94 -3.76
N GLN A 100 3.50 17.57 -4.35
CA GLN A 100 3.99 18.23 -5.55
C GLN A 100 3.06 18.05 -6.74
N LEU A 101 2.19 17.05 -6.68
CA LEU A 101 1.19 16.87 -7.75
C LEU A 101 0.33 18.10 -7.93
N ASP A 102 -0.04 18.74 -6.83
CA ASP A 102 -0.90 19.92 -6.89
C ASP A 102 -0.20 21.09 -7.58
N GLU A 103 1.11 21.18 -7.40
CA GLU A 103 1.90 22.23 -8.04
C GLU A 103 2.10 21.96 -9.52
N LEU A 104 2.22 20.70 -9.90
CA LEU A 104 2.45 20.33 -11.29
C LEU A 104 1.16 20.24 -12.09
N ALA A 105 0.02 20.13 -11.41
CA ALA A 105 -1.25 19.94 -12.09
C ALA A 105 -1.74 21.21 -12.78
N ASP A 106 -1.20 22.34 -12.44
CA ASP A 106 -1.55 23.61 -13.10
C ASP A 106 -0.81 23.75 -14.43
#